data_8b7591350518a0bb7dae77412868ac3e
#
_entry.id   8b7591350518a0bb7dae77412868ac3e
#
_cell.length_a   1.000
_cell.length_b   1.000
_cell.length_c   1.000
_cell.angle_alpha   90.00
_cell.angle_beta   90.00
_cell.angle_gamma   90.00
#
_symmetry.space_group_name_H-M   'P 1'
#
loop_
_entity.id
_entity.type
_entity.pdbx_description
1 polymer ?
#
loop_
_entity_poly.entity_id
_entity_poly.type
_entity_poly.pdbx_seq_one_letter_code
_entity_poly.pdbx_strand_id
1 'polypeptide(L)'
;QKNYEDAYKPWSYLFNNAPKRTKNIYLHGPKIIKGLIKNTSDQARKTTLVDSLIMVYDQRNAYYPGKEAYVLGMKGADMYKYMKTTTVGLQASCQVLRGSFEMAGNESTASVLNYYFMATTKLVQAKVLKVEDLIALFSDLSGVISYKEAKLTQDIYNAEQTEGLSSKEQKLLKKNKKELKTLGD
;
A
#
# COMPACT_ATOMS: atom_id res chain seq x y z
N GLN A 1 -6.91 15.91 -19.43
CA GLN A 1 -7.77 15.13 -18.52
C GLN A 1 -7.55 13.65 -18.79
N LYS A 2 -7.27 12.83 -17.77
CA LYS A 2 -7.07 11.38 -17.97
C LYS A 2 -8.44 10.74 -18.19
N ASN A 3 -8.64 10.15 -19.37
CA ASN A 3 -9.88 9.43 -19.67
C ASN A 3 -9.78 7.98 -19.11
N TYR A 4 -10.22 7.78 -17.88
CA TYR A 4 -10.20 6.48 -17.24
C TYR A 4 -11.29 5.54 -17.78
N GLU A 5 -12.40 6.05 -18.28
CA GLU A 5 -13.49 5.24 -18.88
C GLU A 5 -13.01 4.54 -20.16
N ASP A 6 -12.35 5.26 -21.05
CA ASP A 6 -11.82 4.66 -22.29
C ASP A 6 -10.69 3.67 -22.02
N ALA A 7 -9.88 3.94 -20.98
CA ALA A 7 -8.82 3.03 -20.59
C ALA A 7 -9.34 1.74 -19.91
N TYR A 8 -10.52 1.80 -19.29
CA TYR A 8 -11.06 0.67 -18.52
C TYR A 8 -11.45 -0.52 -19.39
N LYS A 9 -12.13 -0.30 -20.51
CA LYS A 9 -12.61 -1.37 -21.40
C LYS A 9 -11.48 -2.28 -21.91
N PRO A 10 -10.43 -1.76 -22.60
CA PRO A 10 -9.34 -2.61 -23.06
C PRO A 10 -8.54 -3.22 -21.90
N TRP A 11 -8.38 -2.50 -20.79
CA TRP A 11 -7.72 -3.02 -19.62
C TRP A 11 -8.49 -4.19 -18.99
N SER A 12 -9.80 -4.05 -18.77
CA SER A 12 -10.63 -5.11 -18.17
C SER A 12 -10.71 -6.35 -19.06
N TYR A 13 -10.72 -6.17 -20.38
CA TYR A 13 -10.63 -7.28 -21.31
C TYR A 13 -9.35 -8.09 -21.10
N LEU A 14 -8.19 -7.44 -21.03
CA LEU A 14 -6.91 -8.10 -20.78
C LEU A 14 -6.86 -8.74 -19.39
N PHE A 15 -7.37 -8.05 -18.37
CA PHE A 15 -7.41 -8.55 -17.02
C PHE A 15 -8.20 -9.86 -16.89
N ASN A 16 -9.33 -9.97 -17.59
CA ASN A 16 -10.20 -11.14 -17.53
C ASN A 16 -9.78 -12.26 -18.49
N ASN A 17 -9.27 -11.95 -19.69
CA ASN A 17 -9.06 -12.92 -20.76
C ASN A 17 -7.59 -13.29 -20.99
N ALA A 18 -6.67 -12.44 -20.55
CA ALA A 18 -5.24 -12.65 -20.74
C ALA A 18 -4.41 -12.19 -19.51
N PRO A 19 -4.73 -12.66 -18.29
CA PRO A 19 -4.16 -12.14 -17.04
C PRO A 19 -2.64 -12.32 -16.93
N LYS A 20 -2.06 -13.30 -17.60
CA LYS A 20 -0.61 -13.56 -17.62
C LYS A 20 0.13 -12.86 -18.77
N ARG A 21 -0.56 -12.08 -19.61
CA ARG A 21 0.04 -11.47 -20.80
C ARG A 21 1.14 -10.46 -20.46
N THR A 22 0.92 -9.64 -19.45
CA THR A 22 1.90 -8.64 -19.00
C THR A 22 1.61 -8.17 -17.59
N LYS A 23 2.67 -7.94 -16.80
CA LYS A 23 2.56 -7.36 -15.45
C LYS A 23 1.95 -5.94 -15.45
N ASN A 24 2.00 -5.23 -16.58
CA ASN A 24 1.46 -3.89 -16.71
C ASN A 24 -0.06 -3.83 -16.45
N ILE A 25 -0.80 -4.93 -16.68
CA ILE A 25 -2.21 -5.06 -16.31
C ILE A 25 -2.39 -4.70 -14.83
N TYR A 26 -1.52 -5.20 -13.97
CA TYR A 26 -1.57 -5.03 -12.51
C TYR A 26 -0.89 -3.75 -12.02
N LEU A 27 0.02 -3.17 -12.79
CA LEU A 27 0.65 -1.90 -12.45
C LEU A 27 -0.26 -0.70 -12.78
N HIS A 28 -1.05 -0.79 -13.84
CA HIS A 28 -1.93 0.28 -14.30
C HIS A 28 -3.37 0.13 -13.82
N GLY A 29 -3.86 -1.11 -13.63
CA GLY A 29 -5.23 -1.40 -13.19
C GLY A 29 -5.67 -0.59 -11.96
N PRO A 30 -4.91 -0.60 -10.86
CA PRO A 30 -5.27 0.16 -9.67
C PRO A 30 -5.44 1.66 -9.94
N LYS A 31 -4.64 2.22 -10.84
CA LYS A 31 -4.72 3.65 -11.19
C LYS A 31 -5.97 3.97 -11.99
N ILE A 32 -6.32 3.10 -12.94
CA ILE A 32 -7.55 3.25 -13.75
C ILE A 32 -8.75 3.15 -12.83
N ILE A 33 -8.85 2.07 -12.03
CA ILE A 33 -10.00 1.83 -11.13
C ILE A 33 -10.15 2.96 -10.11
N LYS A 34 -9.07 3.40 -9.46
CA LYS A 34 -9.13 4.53 -8.51
C LYS A 34 -9.56 5.83 -9.17
N GLY A 35 -9.20 6.04 -10.44
CA GLY A 35 -9.69 7.16 -11.22
C GLY A 35 -11.19 7.09 -11.45
N LEU A 36 -11.74 5.91 -11.76
CA LEU A 36 -13.18 5.69 -11.91
C LEU A 36 -13.94 5.86 -10.59
N ILE A 37 -13.42 5.31 -9.49
CA ILE A 37 -14.01 5.48 -8.15
C ILE A 37 -14.13 6.98 -7.81
N LYS A 38 -13.10 7.76 -8.13
CA LYS A 38 -13.11 9.21 -7.87
C LYS A 38 -14.14 9.95 -8.70
N ASN A 39 -14.38 9.49 -9.93
CA ASN A 39 -15.22 10.20 -10.91
C ASN A 39 -16.69 9.78 -10.89
N THR A 40 -17.07 8.72 -10.15
CA THR A 40 -18.48 8.31 -10.04
C THR A 40 -19.09 8.74 -8.70
N SER A 41 -20.35 9.18 -8.74
CA SER A 41 -21.19 9.40 -7.55
C SER A 41 -22.04 8.18 -7.19
N ASP A 42 -22.18 7.21 -8.11
CA ASP A 42 -22.95 5.98 -7.92
C ASP A 42 -22.27 5.05 -6.90
N GLN A 43 -22.93 4.84 -5.77
CA GLN A 43 -22.39 4.03 -4.67
C GLN A 43 -22.30 2.54 -5.02
N ALA A 44 -23.26 1.99 -5.78
CA ALA A 44 -23.22 0.60 -6.22
C ALA A 44 -22.02 0.35 -7.16
N ARG A 45 -21.81 1.28 -8.10
CA ARG A 45 -20.65 1.26 -8.98
C ARG A 45 -19.34 1.39 -8.21
N LYS A 46 -19.28 2.27 -7.20
CA LYS A 46 -18.08 2.37 -6.33
C LYS A 46 -17.76 1.05 -5.66
N THR A 47 -18.74 0.38 -5.10
CA THR A 47 -18.56 -0.93 -4.45
C THR A 47 -17.98 -1.94 -5.43
N THR A 48 -18.56 -2.11 -6.61
CA THR A 48 -18.06 -3.01 -7.66
C THR A 48 -16.62 -2.67 -8.09
N LEU A 49 -16.30 -1.38 -8.20
CA LEU A 49 -14.94 -0.95 -8.53
C LEU A 49 -13.94 -1.23 -7.41
N VAL A 50 -14.34 -1.12 -6.14
CA VAL A 50 -13.50 -1.48 -4.99
C VAL A 50 -13.23 -2.98 -4.98
N ASP A 51 -14.24 -3.82 -5.22
CA ASP A 51 -14.07 -5.27 -5.34
C ASP A 51 -13.11 -5.64 -6.48
N SER A 52 -13.27 -4.99 -7.64
CA SER A 52 -12.35 -5.15 -8.76
C SER A 52 -10.91 -4.73 -8.41
N LEU A 53 -10.74 -3.66 -7.65
CA LEU A 53 -9.43 -3.20 -7.18
C LEU A 53 -8.74 -4.24 -6.28
N ILE A 54 -9.49 -4.86 -5.38
CA ILE A 54 -9.01 -5.92 -4.50
C ILE A 54 -8.58 -7.13 -5.33
N MET A 55 -9.40 -7.56 -6.30
CA MET A 55 -9.07 -8.67 -7.21
C MET A 55 -7.78 -8.41 -8.01
N VAL A 56 -7.52 -7.17 -8.42
CA VAL A 56 -6.27 -6.82 -9.13
C VAL A 56 -5.04 -7.14 -8.28
N TYR A 57 -5.07 -6.84 -6.99
CA TYR A 57 -3.97 -7.15 -6.10
C TYR A 57 -3.81 -8.66 -5.87
N ASP A 58 -4.91 -9.38 -5.69
CA ASP A 58 -4.89 -10.84 -5.49
C ASP A 58 -4.35 -11.56 -6.71
N GLN A 59 -4.82 -11.24 -7.90
CA GLN A 59 -4.31 -11.83 -9.14
C GLN A 59 -2.85 -11.43 -9.41
N ARG A 60 -2.43 -10.21 -9.04
CA ARG A 60 -1.03 -9.82 -9.15
C ARG A 60 -0.12 -10.73 -8.34
N ASN A 61 -0.48 -11.03 -7.08
CA ASN A 61 0.30 -11.95 -6.25
C ASN A 61 0.30 -13.38 -6.81
N ALA A 62 -0.85 -13.84 -7.33
CA ALA A 62 -0.98 -15.17 -7.91
C ALA A 62 -0.16 -15.35 -9.19
N TYR A 63 -0.11 -14.34 -10.08
CA TYR A 63 0.52 -14.47 -11.39
C TYR A 63 1.92 -13.87 -11.49
N TYR A 64 2.29 -12.97 -10.57
CA TYR A 64 3.58 -12.28 -10.57
C TYR A 64 4.17 -12.22 -9.15
N PRO A 65 4.61 -13.37 -8.61
CA PRO A 65 5.14 -13.46 -7.26
C PRO A 65 6.46 -12.68 -7.06
N GLY A 66 6.95 -12.64 -5.80
CA GLY A 66 8.21 -12.02 -5.41
C GLY A 66 8.08 -10.57 -4.91
N LYS A 67 6.86 -10.06 -4.75
CA LYS A 67 6.57 -8.76 -4.12
C LYS A 67 5.29 -8.80 -3.26
N GLU A 68 5.00 -9.96 -2.69
CA GLU A 68 3.72 -10.24 -2.01
C GLU A 68 3.45 -9.25 -0.88
N ALA A 69 4.41 -9.06 0.02
CA ALA A 69 4.27 -8.13 1.13
C ALA A 69 3.94 -6.70 0.66
N TYR A 70 4.65 -6.21 -0.36
CA TYR A 70 4.40 -4.88 -0.94
C TYR A 70 3.00 -4.77 -1.57
N VAL A 71 2.56 -5.81 -2.27
CA VAL A 71 1.24 -5.82 -2.93
C VAL A 71 0.13 -5.92 -1.89
N LEU A 72 0.29 -6.72 -0.83
CA LEU A 72 -0.63 -6.76 0.31
C LEU A 72 -0.72 -5.40 1.00
N GLY A 73 0.41 -4.72 1.17
CA GLY A 73 0.42 -3.36 1.74
C GLY A 73 -0.40 -2.36 0.91
N MET A 74 -0.27 -2.39 -0.41
CA MET A 74 -1.11 -1.58 -1.29
C MET A 74 -2.59 -1.96 -1.21
N LYS A 75 -2.90 -3.27 -1.20
CA LYS A 75 -4.26 -3.79 -1.03
C LYS A 75 -4.86 -3.30 0.28
N GLY A 76 -4.18 -3.51 1.40
CA GLY A 76 -4.66 -3.11 2.73
C GLY A 76 -4.88 -1.60 2.86
N ALA A 77 -3.97 -0.78 2.31
CA ALA A 77 -4.10 0.67 2.30
C ALA A 77 -5.32 1.16 1.48
N ASP A 78 -5.57 0.56 0.32
CA ASP A 78 -6.75 0.89 -0.47
C ASP A 78 -8.04 0.33 0.16
N MET A 79 -8.04 -0.87 0.76
CA MET A 79 -9.16 -1.38 1.56
C MET A 79 -9.48 -0.44 2.71
N TYR A 80 -8.49 0.02 3.48
CA TYR A 80 -8.72 1.02 4.53
C TYR A 80 -9.40 2.27 3.99
N LYS A 81 -8.92 2.81 2.87
CA LYS A 81 -9.51 4.03 2.27
C LYS A 81 -10.98 3.89 1.92
N TYR A 82 -11.35 2.76 1.33
CA TYR A 82 -12.67 2.59 0.72
C TYR A 82 -13.65 1.80 1.58
N MET A 83 -13.16 1.03 2.56
CA MET A 83 -14.01 0.11 3.35
C MET A 83 -14.04 0.44 4.86
N LYS A 84 -13.28 1.43 5.34
CA LYS A 84 -13.16 1.78 6.78
C LYS A 84 -14.44 2.29 7.44
N THR A 85 -15.50 2.52 6.69
CA THR A 85 -16.80 2.98 7.19
C THR A 85 -17.62 1.85 7.83
N THR A 86 -17.29 0.60 7.56
CA THR A 86 -17.89 -0.56 8.18
C THR A 86 -16.87 -1.29 9.04
N THR A 87 -17.34 -1.88 10.15
CA THR A 87 -16.47 -2.67 11.05
C THR A 87 -15.86 -3.85 10.31
N VAL A 88 -16.62 -4.54 9.47
CA VAL A 88 -16.15 -5.68 8.67
C VAL A 88 -15.04 -5.25 7.70
N GLY A 89 -15.24 -4.16 6.96
CA GLY A 89 -14.24 -3.64 6.04
C GLY A 89 -12.98 -3.16 6.75
N LEU A 90 -13.15 -2.55 7.93
CA LEU A 90 -12.04 -2.12 8.77
C LEU A 90 -11.23 -3.31 9.29
N GLN A 91 -11.89 -4.37 9.79
CA GLN A 91 -11.23 -5.60 10.22
C GLN A 91 -10.47 -6.28 9.07
N ALA A 92 -11.11 -6.42 7.91
CA ALA A 92 -10.49 -6.99 6.72
C ALA A 92 -9.25 -6.21 6.27
N SER A 93 -9.32 -4.86 6.26
CA SER A 93 -8.15 -4.03 5.91
C SER A 93 -7.01 -4.17 6.92
N CYS A 94 -7.34 -4.20 8.22
CA CYS A 94 -6.37 -4.39 9.30
C CYS A 94 -5.65 -5.75 9.18
N GLN A 95 -6.38 -6.82 8.91
CA GLN A 95 -5.81 -8.15 8.72
C GLN A 95 -4.84 -8.21 7.51
N VAL A 96 -5.20 -7.60 6.39
CA VAL A 96 -4.34 -7.55 5.19
C VAL A 96 -3.07 -6.72 5.46
N LEU A 97 -3.20 -5.59 6.16
CA LEU A 97 -2.06 -4.74 6.54
C LEU A 97 -1.14 -5.47 7.53
N ARG A 98 -1.71 -6.18 8.50
CA ARG A 98 -0.97 -7.05 9.42
C ARG A 98 -0.14 -8.08 8.65
N GLY A 99 -0.75 -8.84 7.74
CA GLY A 99 -0.03 -9.82 6.93
C GLY A 99 1.09 -9.20 6.08
N SER A 100 0.86 -8.01 5.53
CA SER A 100 1.92 -7.26 4.84
C SER A 100 3.08 -6.90 5.77
N PHE A 101 2.78 -6.43 6.98
CA PHE A 101 3.76 -6.05 7.99
C PHE A 101 4.58 -7.27 8.47
N GLU A 102 3.91 -8.37 8.82
CA GLU A 102 4.56 -9.61 9.25
C GLU A 102 5.50 -10.19 8.18
N MET A 103 5.11 -10.12 6.91
CA MET A 103 5.96 -10.58 5.80
C MET A 103 7.14 -9.65 5.50
N ALA A 104 6.96 -8.34 5.64
CA ALA A 104 7.98 -7.35 5.28
C ALA A 104 8.94 -7.04 6.43
N GLY A 105 8.50 -7.15 7.69
CA GLY A 105 9.28 -6.78 8.87
C GLY A 105 9.86 -5.36 8.74
N ASN A 106 11.14 -5.24 8.90
CA ASN A 106 11.88 -3.97 8.79
C ASN A 106 11.82 -3.32 7.39
N GLU A 107 11.45 -4.06 6.35
CA GLU A 107 11.27 -3.51 5.00
C GLU A 107 9.83 -3.00 4.75
N SER A 108 8.97 -2.99 5.78
CA SER A 108 7.62 -2.43 5.69
C SER A 108 7.65 -0.98 5.21
N THR A 109 6.74 -0.62 4.31
CA THR A 109 6.66 0.77 3.83
C THR A 109 6.01 1.67 4.88
N ALA A 110 6.37 2.96 4.92
CA ALA A 110 5.72 3.95 5.80
C ALA A 110 4.19 3.95 5.65
N SER A 111 3.69 3.72 4.43
CA SER A 111 2.25 3.59 4.16
C SER A 111 1.62 2.41 4.90
N VAL A 112 2.29 1.24 4.96
CA VAL A 112 1.80 0.07 5.70
C VAL A 112 1.77 0.37 7.19
N LEU A 113 2.87 0.91 7.74
CA LEU A 113 2.97 1.25 9.17
C LEU A 113 1.83 2.20 9.58
N ASN A 114 1.64 3.28 8.82
CA ASN A 114 0.61 4.28 9.09
C ASN A 114 -0.81 3.69 8.99
N TYR A 115 -1.17 3.03 7.88
CA TYR A 115 -2.53 2.50 7.74
C TYR A 115 -2.83 1.35 8.70
N TYR A 116 -1.83 0.54 9.06
CA TYR A 116 -2.00 -0.52 10.04
C TYR A 116 -2.28 0.07 11.44
N PHE A 117 -1.51 1.09 11.85
CA PHE A 117 -1.76 1.81 13.10
C PHE A 117 -3.14 2.47 13.11
N MET A 118 -3.50 3.17 12.04
CA MET A 118 -4.81 3.83 11.92
C MET A 118 -5.98 2.83 11.96
N ALA A 119 -5.85 1.67 11.30
CA ALA A 119 -6.88 0.64 11.29
C ALA A 119 -7.05 0.03 12.69
N THR A 120 -5.95 -0.31 13.37
CA THR A 120 -5.96 -0.85 14.74
C THR A 120 -6.56 0.17 15.73
N THR A 121 -6.16 1.44 15.65
CA THR A 121 -6.71 2.51 16.50
C THR A 121 -8.24 2.60 16.34
N LYS A 122 -8.75 2.57 15.11
CA LYS A 122 -10.20 2.60 14.87
C LYS A 122 -10.91 1.37 15.39
N LEU A 123 -10.29 0.19 15.33
CA LEU A 123 -10.86 -1.05 15.87
C LEU A 123 -10.90 -1.02 17.41
N VAL A 124 -9.91 -0.41 18.05
CA VAL A 124 -9.93 -0.19 19.52
C VAL A 124 -11.04 0.82 19.89
N GLN A 125 -11.15 1.93 19.15
CA GLN A 125 -12.24 2.90 19.37
C GLN A 125 -13.63 2.27 19.18
N ALA A 126 -13.77 1.34 18.24
CA ALA A 126 -14.98 0.56 18.01
C ALA A 126 -15.19 -0.60 19.02
N LYS A 127 -14.29 -0.77 20.02
CA LYS A 127 -14.29 -1.84 21.02
C LYS A 127 -14.24 -3.27 20.41
N VAL A 128 -13.64 -3.39 19.23
CA VAL A 128 -13.38 -4.68 18.54
C VAL A 128 -12.05 -5.27 18.98
N LEU A 129 -11.06 -4.41 19.22
CA LEU A 129 -9.76 -4.75 19.77
C LEU A 129 -9.58 -4.07 21.12
N LYS A 130 -8.64 -4.57 21.92
CA LYS A 130 -8.28 -4.01 23.23
C LYS A 130 -7.20 -2.95 23.09
N VAL A 131 -7.05 -2.11 24.11
CA VAL A 131 -6.00 -1.08 24.14
C VAL A 131 -4.61 -1.72 24.18
N GLU A 132 -4.48 -2.87 24.83
CA GLU A 132 -3.24 -3.65 24.91
C GLU A 132 -2.74 -4.07 23.53
N ASP A 133 -3.66 -4.42 22.60
CA ASP A 133 -3.32 -4.76 21.21
C ASP A 133 -2.71 -3.55 20.47
N LEU A 134 -3.22 -2.34 20.73
CA LEU A 134 -2.68 -1.10 20.16
C LEU A 134 -1.30 -0.75 20.75
N ILE A 135 -1.11 -0.95 22.06
CA ILE A 135 0.17 -0.69 22.74
C ILE A 135 1.25 -1.64 22.19
N ALA A 136 0.92 -2.93 22.06
CA ALA A 136 1.82 -3.92 21.48
C ALA A 136 2.22 -3.55 20.05
N LEU A 137 1.22 -3.23 19.21
CA LEU A 137 1.47 -2.77 17.84
C LEU A 137 2.35 -1.52 17.81
N PHE A 138 2.08 -0.52 18.66
CA PHE A 138 2.89 0.70 18.71
C PHE A 138 4.36 0.40 19.00
N SER A 139 4.63 -0.53 19.94
CA SER A 139 6.00 -0.98 20.23
C SER A 139 6.68 -1.59 19.00
N ASP A 140 5.99 -2.50 18.30
CA ASP A 140 6.51 -3.17 17.11
C ASP A 140 6.80 -2.17 15.99
N LEU A 141 5.85 -1.26 15.70
CA LEU A 141 6.01 -0.24 14.67
C LEU A 141 7.14 0.74 15.01
N SER A 142 7.26 1.15 16.27
CA SER A 142 8.34 2.04 16.73
C SER A 142 9.72 1.39 16.53
N GLY A 143 9.86 0.09 16.79
CA GLY A 143 11.08 -0.65 16.50
C GLY A 143 11.46 -0.64 15.03
N VAL A 144 10.49 -0.87 14.14
CA VAL A 144 10.69 -0.82 12.68
C VAL A 144 11.01 0.59 12.20
N ILE A 145 10.33 1.60 12.72
CA ILE A 145 10.59 3.02 12.36
C ILE A 145 12.03 3.39 12.74
N SER A 146 12.44 3.13 13.99
CA SER A 146 13.79 3.43 14.47
C SER A 146 14.88 2.73 13.65
N TYR A 147 14.68 1.45 13.31
CA TYR A 147 15.58 0.72 12.42
C TYR A 147 15.70 1.39 11.04
N LYS A 148 14.56 1.75 10.43
CA LYS A 148 14.54 2.39 9.11
C LYS A 148 15.16 3.78 9.13
N GLU A 149 14.90 4.57 10.15
CA GLU A 149 15.49 5.91 10.33
C GLU A 149 17.01 5.82 10.41
N ALA A 150 17.53 4.92 11.24
CA ALA A 150 18.97 4.71 11.37
C ALA A 150 19.61 4.29 10.03
N LYS A 151 19.00 3.31 9.34
CA LYS A 151 19.47 2.84 8.03
C LYS A 151 19.43 3.93 6.97
N LEU A 152 18.31 4.63 6.83
CA LEU A 152 18.16 5.71 5.84
C LEU A 152 19.11 6.87 6.11
N THR A 153 19.31 7.23 7.37
CA THR A 153 20.29 8.28 7.76
C THR A 153 21.70 7.88 7.35
N GLN A 154 22.09 6.63 7.60
CA GLN A 154 23.42 6.14 7.20
C GLN A 154 23.57 6.09 5.67
N ASP A 155 22.55 5.61 4.94
CA ASP A 155 22.56 5.53 3.48
C ASP A 155 22.64 6.94 2.84
N ILE A 156 21.91 7.91 3.41
CA ILE A 156 21.93 9.31 2.98
C ILE A 156 23.34 9.91 3.23
N TYR A 157 23.87 9.73 4.44
CA TYR A 157 25.20 10.23 4.78
C TYR A 157 26.28 9.68 3.82
N ASN A 158 26.30 8.35 3.60
CA ASN A 158 27.25 7.71 2.70
C ASN A 158 27.14 8.26 1.26
N ALA A 159 25.91 8.43 0.76
CA ALA A 159 25.68 8.98 -0.57
C ALA A 159 26.13 10.44 -0.68
N GLU A 160 25.97 11.26 0.35
CA GLU A 160 26.39 12.67 0.37
C GLU A 160 27.91 12.84 0.42
N GLN A 161 28.64 11.85 0.93
CA GLN A 161 30.12 11.84 0.93
C GLN A 161 30.71 11.34 -0.41
N THR A 162 29.89 10.79 -1.30
CA THR A 162 30.35 10.21 -2.58
C THR A 162 30.29 11.27 -3.67
N GLU A 163 31.46 11.59 -4.26
CA GLU A 163 31.55 12.46 -5.44
C GLU A 163 31.11 11.71 -6.71
N GLY A 164 30.49 12.43 -7.62
CA GLY A 164 30.17 11.88 -8.96
C GLY A 164 29.04 10.85 -8.99
N LEU A 165 28.04 10.97 -8.12
CA LEU A 165 26.86 10.08 -8.12
C LEU A 165 26.24 9.94 -9.51
N SER A 166 26.02 8.68 -9.93
CA SER A 166 25.24 8.36 -11.13
C SER A 166 23.79 8.83 -11.01
N SER A 167 23.10 8.99 -12.14
CA SER A 167 21.67 9.36 -12.16
C SER A 167 20.77 8.40 -11.36
N LYS A 168 21.16 7.13 -11.23
CA LYS A 168 20.45 6.13 -10.44
C LYS A 168 20.62 6.38 -8.95
N GLU A 169 21.85 6.67 -8.51
CA GLU A 169 22.18 6.95 -7.10
C GLU A 169 21.56 8.27 -6.64
N GLN A 170 21.57 9.31 -7.47
CA GLN A 170 20.88 10.58 -7.18
C GLN A 170 19.37 10.38 -6.98
N LYS A 171 18.72 9.53 -7.82
CA LYS A 171 17.31 9.18 -7.64
C LYS A 171 17.06 8.41 -6.35
N LEU A 172 17.99 7.51 -5.98
CA LEU A 172 17.88 6.73 -4.73
C LEU A 172 18.04 7.65 -3.53
N LEU A 173 19.05 8.55 -3.52
CA LEU A 173 19.25 9.55 -2.47
C LEU A 173 17.99 10.42 -2.26
N LYS A 174 17.41 10.92 -3.36
CA LYS A 174 16.16 11.70 -3.29
C LYS A 174 15.00 10.89 -2.71
N LYS A 175 14.90 9.60 -3.07
CA LYS A 175 13.89 8.68 -2.52
C LYS A 175 14.11 8.47 -1.03
N ASN A 176 15.32 8.19 -0.59
CA ASN A 176 15.66 7.94 0.81
C ASN A 176 15.36 9.17 1.68
N LYS A 177 15.75 10.37 1.24
CA LYS A 177 15.40 11.64 1.93
C LYS A 177 13.90 11.83 2.08
N LYS A 178 13.13 11.52 1.03
CA LYS A 178 11.67 11.60 1.08
C LYS A 178 11.07 10.57 2.04
N GLU A 179 11.59 9.34 2.04
CA GLU A 179 11.10 8.27 2.92
C GLU A 179 11.41 8.59 4.38
N LEU A 180 12.63 9.06 4.68
CA LEU A 180 13.02 9.49 6.03
C LEU A 180 12.09 10.59 6.56
N LYS A 181 11.80 11.61 5.75
CA LYS A 181 10.82 12.64 6.13
C LYS A 181 9.44 12.06 6.44
N THR A 182 8.94 11.12 5.63
CA THR A 182 7.61 10.52 5.83
C THR A 182 7.54 9.64 7.08
N LEU A 183 8.67 9.12 7.58
CA LEU A 183 8.71 8.34 8.83
C LEU A 183 8.67 9.24 10.06
N GLY A 184 9.18 10.47 9.98
CA GLY A 184 9.18 11.44 11.08
C GLY A 184 7.90 12.27 11.19
N ASP A 185 7.03 12.28 10.18
CA ASP A 185 5.72 12.95 10.18
C ASP A 185 4.64 12.02 10.80
#